data_ad2fbb765072363a75b51127031eda2b
#
_entry.id   ad2fbb765072363a75b51127031eda2b
#
_cell.length_a   1.000
_cell.length_b   1.000
_cell.length_c   1.000
_cell.angle_alpha   90.00
_cell.angle_beta   90.00
_cell.angle_gamma   90.00
#
_symmetry.space_group_name_H-M   'P 1'
#
loop_
_entity.id
_entity.type
_entity.pdbx_description
1 polymer ?
#
loop_
_entity_poly.entity_id
_entity_poly.type
_entity_poly.pdbx_seq_one_letter_code
_entity_poly.pdbx_strand_id
1 'polypeptide(L)'
;MVFGRKSAEIVIFDLVEVLRPDKTQIKFAFVRGLFVPLLQSMPKLYIIAGCNGAGKTTASYTVLPEMLGCREFVNADEIAKGLSPFNPESVAIEAGRLMLQRMDDLLSEGEDFAFETTLATRSYVKFVERAQAKGYFVTLLYFWLPTPEQAIERVATRVSEGGHNIPSDVIRRRYANGIKNLTILYTPICNFWTIYDNSSADEEIKIVASGEKNITIHVEDALSYKLITNYERD
;
A
#
# COMPACT_ATOMS: atom_id res chain seq x y z
N MET A 1 15.32 -16.80 40.24
CA MET A 1 15.26 -17.13 38.80
C MET A 1 14.93 -15.85 38.05
N VAL A 2 15.94 -15.21 37.47
CA VAL A 2 15.80 -13.89 36.82
C VAL A 2 15.53 -14.17 35.34
N PHE A 3 14.33 -13.83 34.84
CA PHE A 3 14.05 -13.85 33.41
C PHE A 3 14.67 -12.62 32.76
N GLY A 4 15.77 -12.84 32.04
CA GLY A 4 16.43 -11.82 31.24
C GLY A 4 15.52 -11.31 30.11
N ARG A 5 15.38 -9.99 30.05
CA ARG A 5 14.84 -9.28 28.89
C ARG A 5 15.74 -9.58 27.69
N LYS A 6 15.20 -10.24 26.66
CA LYS A 6 15.88 -10.34 25.38
C LYS A 6 15.87 -8.96 24.70
N SER A 7 17.03 -8.55 24.34
CA SER A 7 17.37 -7.30 23.65
C SER A 7 16.53 -7.12 22.39
N ALA A 8 16.12 -5.89 22.13
CA ALA A 8 15.55 -5.47 20.86
C ALA A 8 16.54 -5.78 19.74
N GLU A 9 16.19 -6.67 18.83
CA GLU A 9 17.02 -6.98 17.67
C GLU A 9 16.93 -5.83 16.66
N ILE A 10 18.10 -5.46 16.15
CA ILE A 10 18.32 -4.35 15.22
C ILE A 10 17.51 -4.60 13.96
N VAL A 11 16.66 -3.65 13.60
CA VAL A 11 15.96 -3.63 12.31
C VAL A 11 16.98 -3.28 11.23
N ILE A 12 17.28 -4.23 10.35
CA ILE A 12 18.20 -4.01 9.22
C ILE A 12 17.38 -3.51 8.05
N PHE A 13 17.74 -2.34 7.52
CA PHE A 13 17.19 -1.82 6.27
C PHE A 13 18.02 -2.38 5.11
N ASP A 14 17.40 -3.14 4.22
CA ASP A 14 18.01 -3.50 2.94
C ASP A 14 17.55 -2.50 1.87
N LEU A 15 18.52 -1.87 1.24
CA LEU A 15 18.28 -1.02 0.08
C LEU A 15 18.25 -1.92 -1.16
N VAL A 16 17.12 -1.96 -1.85
CA VAL A 16 16.99 -2.69 -3.10
C VAL A 16 16.88 -1.71 -4.25
N GLU A 17 17.82 -1.77 -5.18
CA GLU A 17 17.82 -0.97 -6.39
C GLU A 17 17.08 -1.72 -7.49
N VAL A 18 16.11 -1.04 -8.10
CA VAL A 18 15.32 -1.58 -9.20
C VAL A 18 15.35 -0.66 -10.40
N LEU A 19 15.57 -1.21 -11.58
CA LEU A 19 15.55 -0.49 -12.85
C LEU A 19 14.13 -0.46 -13.42
N ARG A 20 13.62 0.73 -13.70
CA ARG A 20 12.42 0.88 -14.53
C ARG A 20 12.70 0.50 -16.00
N PRO A 21 11.65 0.20 -16.79
CA PRO A 21 11.81 -0.04 -18.24
C PRO A 21 12.47 1.13 -18.99
N ASP A 22 12.36 2.35 -18.48
CA ASP A 22 12.98 3.58 -18.98
C ASP A 22 14.44 3.78 -18.53
N LYS A 23 15.02 2.80 -17.82
CA LYS A 23 16.36 2.81 -17.19
C LYS A 23 16.53 3.74 -15.99
N THR A 24 15.47 4.32 -15.45
CA THR A 24 15.52 5.09 -14.19
C THR A 24 15.67 4.12 -13.02
N GLN A 25 16.66 4.32 -12.17
CA GLN A 25 16.81 3.53 -10.93
C GLN A 25 15.79 4.01 -9.89
N ILE A 26 15.02 3.07 -9.36
CA ILE A 26 14.22 3.30 -8.16
C ILE A 26 14.87 2.50 -7.04
N LYS A 27 15.16 3.16 -5.93
CA LYS A 27 15.63 2.51 -4.72
C LYS A 27 14.46 2.42 -3.73
N PHE A 28 14.19 1.22 -3.28
CA PHE A 28 13.25 0.97 -2.20
C PHE A 28 14.04 0.65 -0.93
N ALA A 29 13.81 1.40 0.13
CA ALA A 29 14.25 1.00 1.45
C ALA A 29 13.20 0.06 2.06
N PHE A 30 13.60 -1.14 2.40
CA PHE A 30 12.74 -2.14 3.02
C PHE A 30 13.23 -2.45 4.43
N VAL A 31 12.32 -2.44 5.39
CA VAL A 31 12.61 -2.96 6.72
C VAL A 31 12.51 -4.48 6.65
N ARG A 32 13.65 -5.17 6.61
CA ARG A 32 13.69 -6.62 6.86
C ARG A 32 13.34 -6.85 8.32
N GLY A 33 12.05 -7.06 8.57
CA GLY A 33 11.59 -7.47 9.89
C GLY A 33 12.17 -8.82 10.28
N LEU A 34 12.39 -9.00 11.56
CA LEU A 34 12.85 -10.21 12.23
C LEU A 34 12.44 -11.48 11.50
N PHE A 35 13.44 -12.21 11.07
CA PHE A 35 13.28 -13.52 10.48
C PHE A 35 12.95 -14.53 11.59
N VAL A 36 11.68 -14.65 11.93
CA VAL A 36 11.22 -15.74 12.77
C VAL A 36 10.81 -16.87 11.82
N PRO A 37 11.34 -18.10 11.97
CA PRO A 37 10.97 -19.24 11.14
C PRO A 37 9.46 -19.49 11.04
N LEU A 38 8.70 -19.06 12.03
CA LEU A 38 7.23 -19.10 12.04
C LEU A 38 6.58 -18.20 10.99
N LEU A 39 7.18 -17.05 10.65
CA LEU A 39 6.66 -16.11 9.64
C LEU A 39 6.79 -16.65 8.20
N GLN A 40 7.69 -17.60 7.96
CA GLN A 40 7.83 -18.25 6.64
C GLN A 40 6.68 -19.21 6.31
N SER A 41 5.97 -19.72 7.31
CA SER A 41 4.85 -20.65 7.13
C SER A 41 3.48 -19.97 7.16
N MET A 42 3.40 -18.68 7.50
CA MET A 42 2.14 -17.93 7.54
C MET A 42 1.85 -17.31 6.18
N PRO A 43 0.61 -17.45 5.65
CA PRO A 43 0.23 -16.75 4.45
C PRO A 43 0.26 -15.22 4.66
N LYS A 44 0.58 -14.47 3.61
CA LYS A 44 0.80 -13.03 3.67
C LYS A 44 -0.22 -12.29 2.85
N LEU A 45 -0.75 -11.23 3.43
CA LEU A 45 -1.62 -10.29 2.77
C LEU A 45 -0.95 -8.92 2.72
N TYR A 46 -0.75 -8.39 1.50
CA TYR A 46 -0.20 -7.06 1.30
C TYR A 46 -1.30 -6.08 0.85
N ILE A 47 -1.41 -4.96 1.54
CA ILE A 47 -2.31 -3.87 1.19
C ILE A 47 -1.47 -2.76 0.57
N ILE A 48 -1.61 -2.57 -0.74
CA ILE A 48 -0.93 -1.49 -1.46
C ILE A 48 -1.87 -0.29 -1.50
N ALA A 49 -1.53 0.74 -0.77
CA ALA A 49 -2.46 1.81 -0.48
C ALA A 49 -1.90 3.21 -0.81
N GLY A 50 -2.80 4.18 -0.97
CA GLY A 50 -2.48 5.57 -1.27
C GLY A 50 -3.48 6.20 -2.24
N CYS A 51 -3.47 7.52 -2.38
CA CYS A 51 -4.41 8.23 -3.25
C CYS A 51 -4.21 7.88 -4.75
N ASN A 52 -5.14 8.29 -5.58
CA ASN A 52 -4.94 8.22 -7.03
C ASN A 52 -3.72 9.07 -7.41
N GLY A 53 -2.90 8.62 -8.35
CA GLY A 53 -1.65 9.29 -8.72
C GLY A 53 -0.45 9.06 -7.78
N ALA A 54 -0.63 8.36 -6.66
CA ALA A 54 0.47 8.06 -5.72
C ALA A 54 1.51 7.04 -6.21
N GLY A 55 1.35 6.49 -7.42
CA GLY A 55 2.32 5.56 -8.01
C GLY A 55 2.22 4.11 -7.50
N LYS A 56 1.14 3.75 -6.82
CA LYS A 56 0.91 2.41 -6.27
C LYS A 56 1.12 1.28 -7.28
N THR A 57 0.39 1.33 -8.38
CA THR A 57 0.44 0.28 -9.42
C THR A 57 1.85 0.13 -9.99
N THR A 58 2.54 1.24 -10.27
CA THR A 58 3.92 1.22 -10.76
C THR A 58 4.86 0.56 -9.75
N ALA A 59 4.75 0.91 -8.47
CA ALA A 59 5.54 0.30 -7.41
C ALA A 59 5.20 -1.19 -7.23
N SER A 60 3.93 -1.57 -7.33
CA SER A 60 3.47 -2.95 -7.14
C SER A 60 4.11 -3.92 -8.12
N TYR A 61 4.22 -3.55 -9.39
CA TYR A 61 4.82 -4.44 -10.42
C TYR A 61 6.28 -4.81 -10.16
N THR A 62 6.97 -4.04 -9.34
CA THR A 62 8.35 -4.31 -8.96
C THR A 62 8.45 -4.87 -7.54
N VAL A 63 7.82 -4.19 -6.58
CA VAL A 63 7.92 -4.55 -5.15
C VAL A 63 7.36 -5.94 -4.88
N LEU A 64 6.19 -6.26 -5.45
CA LEU A 64 5.52 -7.52 -5.13
C LEU A 64 6.30 -8.75 -5.60
N PRO A 65 6.66 -8.90 -6.90
CA PRO A 65 7.33 -10.11 -7.36
C PRO A 65 8.81 -10.19 -6.93
N GLU A 66 9.53 -9.07 -6.96
CA GLU A 66 10.99 -9.08 -6.79
C GLU A 66 11.41 -9.01 -5.33
N MET A 67 10.68 -8.26 -4.51
CA MET A 67 11.05 -8.02 -3.12
C MET A 67 10.26 -8.87 -2.13
N LEU A 68 8.97 -9.06 -2.38
CA LEU A 68 8.06 -9.76 -1.47
C LEU A 68 7.77 -11.21 -1.90
N GLY A 69 8.18 -11.58 -3.11
CA GLY A 69 7.88 -12.90 -3.68
C GLY A 69 6.39 -13.15 -3.91
N CYS A 70 5.57 -12.10 -3.86
CA CYS A 70 4.12 -12.15 -4.03
C CYS A 70 3.76 -11.96 -5.51
N ARG A 71 3.08 -12.93 -6.11
CA ARG A 71 2.70 -12.90 -7.53
C ARG A 71 1.21 -12.69 -7.77
N GLU A 72 0.38 -12.92 -6.77
CA GLU A 72 -1.06 -12.67 -6.84
C GLU A 72 -1.33 -11.21 -6.46
N PHE A 73 -1.72 -10.40 -7.44
CA PHE A 73 -2.03 -8.99 -7.27
C PHE A 73 -3.40 -8.66 -7.81
N VAL A 74 -4.29 -8.15 -6.96
CA VAL A 74 -5.69 -7.84 -7.29
C VAL A 74 -5.89 -6.33 -7.31
N ASN A 75 -6.26 -5.80 -8.49
CA ASN A 75 -6.47 -4.38 -8.72
C ASN A 75 -7.75 -4.17 -9.53
N ALA A 76 -8.73 -3.44 -8.97
CA ALA A 76 -10.01 -3.19 -9.63
C ALA A 76 -9.87 -2.39 -10.94
N ASP A 77 -8.91 -1.44 -11.01
CA ASP A 77 -8.70 -0.63 -12.21
C ASP A 77 -8.14 -1.50 -13.36
N GLU A 78 -7.26 -2.46 -13.05
CA GLU A 78 -6.74 -3.41 -14.05
C GLU A 78 -7.81 -4.42 -14.50
N ILE A 79 -8.66 -4.88 -13.57
CA ILE A 79 -9.81 -5.73 -13.92
C ILE A 79 -10.78 -4.96 -14.84
N ALA A 80 -11.09 -3.70 -14.53
CA ALA A 80 -11.95 -2.86 -15.35
C ALA A 80 -11.38 -2.65 -16.77
N LYS A 81 -10.08 -2.43 -16.89
CA LYS A 81 -9.38 -2.35 -18.20
C LYS A 81 -9.46 -3.67 -18.96
N GLY A 82 -9.33 -4.80 -18.28
CA GLY A 82 -9.48 -6.11 -18.91
C GLY A 82 -10.89 -6.36 -19.45
N LEU A 83 -11.93 -5.90 -18.74
CA LEU A 83 -13.33 -6.04 -19.14
C LEU A 83 -13.71 -5.05 -20.24
N SER A 84 -13.28 -3.81 -20.16
CA SER A 84 -13.60 -2.74 -21.11
C SER A 84 -12.40 -1.81 -21.32
N PRO A 85 -11.48 -2.15 -22.24
CA PRO A 85 -10.21 -1.41 -22.40
C PRO A 85 -10.40 0.07 -22.76
N PHE A 86 -11.47 0.41 -23.50
CA PHE A 86 -11.75 1.78 -23.96
C PHE A 86 -12.72 2.56 -23.07
N ASN A 87 -13.44 1.87 -22.18
CA ASN A 87 -14.39 2.49 -21.27
C ASN A 87 -14.46 1.74 -19.91
N PRO A 88 -13.35 1.70 -19.17
CA PRO A 88 -13.26 0.96 -17.90
C PRO A 88 -14.23 1.48 -16.84
N GLU A 89 -14.62 2.76 -16.91
CA GLU A 89 -15.58 3.36 -15.96
C GLU A 89 -16.96 2.70 -16.00
N SER A 90 -17.40 2.28 -17.19
CA SER A 90 -18.70 1.65 -17.37
C SER A 90 -18.86 0.32 -16.62
N VAL A 91 -17.74 -0.34 -16.32
CA VAL A 91 -17.69 -1.65 -15.65
C VAL A 91 -17.05 -1.58 -14.27
N ALA A 92 -16.85 -0.38 -13.70
CA ALA A 92 -16.15 -0.21 -12.41
C ALA A 92 -16.82 -0.96 -11.25
N ILE A 93 -18.15 -1.03 -11.22
CA ILE A 93 -18.90 -1.79 -10.19
C ILE A 93 -18.68 -3.28 -10.35
N GLU A 94 -18.71 -3.78 -11.58
CA GLU A 94 -18.46 -5.19 -11.89
C GLU A 94 -17.03 -5.58 -11.55
N ALA A 95 -16.05 -4.77 -11.96
CA ALA A 95 -14.64 -4.95 -11.61
C ALA A 95 -14.43 -4.99 -10.09
N GLY A 96 -15.09 -4.10 -9.34
CA GLY A 96 -15.04 -4.12 -7.88
C GLY A 96 -15.59 -5.41 -7.27
N ARG A 97 -16.68 -5.99 -7.84
CA ARG A 97 -17.21 -7.28 -7.39
C ARG A 97 -16.25 -8.44 -7.69
N LEU A 98 -15.70 -8.46 -8.91
CA LEU A 98 -14.70 -9.47 -9.30
C LEU A 98 -13.44 -9.38 -8.43
N MET A 99 -12.97 -8.18 -8.12
CA MET A 99 -11.88 -7.97 -7.19
C MET A 99 -12.17 -8.62 -5.84
N LEU A 100 -13.33 -8.34 -5.23
CA LEU A 100 -13.69 -8.89 -3.93
C LEU A 100 -13.82 -10.42 -3.98
N GLN A 101 -14.40 -10.97 -5.06
CA GLN A 101 -14.48 -12.41 -5.25
C GLN A 101 -13.08 -13.04 -5.34
N ARG A 102 -12.18 -12.49 -6.16
CA ARG A 102 -10.82 -13.02 -6.27
C ARG A 102 -10.06 -12.96 -4.95
N MET A 103 -10.22 -11.88 -4.19
CA MET A 103 -9.64 -11.76 -2.86
C MET A 103 -10.18 -12.84 -1.90
N ASP A 104 -11.48 -13.14 -1.95
CA ASP A 104 -12.08 -14.19 -1.13
C ASP A 104 -11.60 -15.59 -1.53
N ASP A 105 -11.41 -15.85 -2.82
CA ASP A 105 -10.88 -17.10 -3.36
C ASP A 105 -9.43 -17.31 -2.84
N LEU A 106 -8.54 -16.34 -3.05
CA LEU A 106 -7.15 -16.37 -2.60
C LEU A 106 -7.04 -16.55 -1.08
N LEU A 107 -7.89 -15.84 -0.32
CA LEU A 107 -7.96 -15.97 1.13
C LEU A 107 -8.39 -17.39 1.55
N SER A 108 -9.23 -18.05 0.75
CA SER A 108 -9.72 -19.40 1.04
C SER A 108 -8.70 -20.47 0.66
N GLU A 109 -7.92 -20.22 -0.36
CA GLU A 109 -6.83 -21.07 -0.83
C GLU A 109 -5.58 -20.99 0.07
N GLY A 110 -5.47 -19.94 0.90
CA GLY A 110 -4.30 -19.71 1.76
C GLY A 110 -3.09 -19.17 1.01
N GLU A 111 -3.31 -18.54 -0.15
CA GLU A 111 -2.26 -18.00 -1.01
C GLU A 111 -1.73 -16.65 -0.50
N ASP A 112 -0.45 -16.37 -0.73
CA ASP A 112 0.12 -15.04 -0.54
C ASP A 112 -0.41 -14.12 -1.63
N PHE A 113 -1.04 -13.00 -1.26
CA PHE A 113 -1.56 -12.05 -2.25
C PHE A 113 -1.52 -10.60 -1.80
N ALA A 114 -1.65 -9.72 -2.78
CA ALA A 114 -1.75 -8.28 -2.57
C ALA A 114 -3.03 -7.74 -3.22
N PHE A 115 -3.55 -6.65 -2.66
CA PHE A 115 -4.58 -5.86 -3.33
C PHE A 115 -4.30 -4.37 -3.24
N GLU A 116 -4.76 -3.64 -4.28
CA GLU A 116 -4.61 -2.20 -4.36
C GLU A 116 -5.88 -1.47 -3.88
N THR A 117 -5.68 -0.38 -3.12
CA THR A 117 -6.79 0.46 -2.64
C THR A 117 -6.35 1.89 -2.40
N THR A 118 -7.30 2.83 -2.42
CA THR A 118 -7.07 4.21 -1.95
C THR A 118 -7.21 4.36 -0.44
N LEU A 119 -7.63 3.33 0.29
CA LEU A 119 -8.09 3.37 1.69
C LEU A 119 -9.22 4.38 1.97
N ALA A 120 -9.83 4.95 0.95
CA ALA A 120 -10.89 5.95 1.13
C ALA A 120 -12.18 5.37 1.73
N THR A 121 -12.29 4.05 1.85
CA THR A 121 -13.43 3.33 2.42
C THR A 121 -13.03 2.49 3.63
N ARG A 122 -14.02 2.18 4.48
CA ARG A 122 -13.85 1.30 5.65
C ARG A 122 -14.09 -0.18 5.32
N SER A 123 -14.46 -0.48 4.08
CA SER A 123 -14.94 -1.81 3.66
C SER A 123 -13.93 -2.93 3.88
N TYR A 124 -12.63 -2.63 3.76
CA TYR A 124 -11.59 -3.65 3.90
C TYR A 124 -11.19 -3.97 5.35
N VAL A 125 -11.65 -3.20 6.35
CA VAL A 125 -11.36 -3.50 7.78
C VAL A 125 -11.80 -4.92 8.13
N LYS A 126 -13.06 -5.28 7.83
CA LYS A 126 -13.58 -6.63 8.07
C LYS A 126 -12.85 -7.71 7.27
N PHE A 127 -12.36 -7.37 6.10
CA PHE A 127 -11.56 -8.31 5.30
C PHE A 127 -10.20 -8.59 5.98
N VAL A 128 -9.53 -7.55 6.46
CA VAL A 128 -8.26 -7.67 7.21
C VAL A 128 -8.46 -8.52 8.46
N GLU A 129 -9.52 -8.28 9.24
CA GLU A 129 -9.85 -9.06 10.44
C GLU A 129 -10.09 -10.55 10.08
N ARG A 130 -10.80 -10.84 8.98
CA ARG A 130 -11.00 -12.21 8.50
C ARG A 130 -9.70 -12.87 8.08
N ALA A 131 -8.83 -12.15 7.38
CA ALA A 131 -7.53 -12.65 6.97
C ALA A 131 -6.67 -13.02 8.19
N GLN A 132 -6.62 -12.14 9.19
CA GLN A 132 -5.89 -12.41 10.43
C GLN A 132 -6.48 -13.60 11.21
N ALA A 133 -7.81 -13.71 11.26
CA ALA A 133 -8.47 -14.89 11.88
C ALA A 133 -8.12 -16.22 11.17
N LYS A 134 -7.76 -16.16 9.88
CA LYS A 134 -7.25 -17.31 9.11
C LYS A 134 -5.71 -17.48 9.19
N GLY A 135 -5.02 -16.69 10.02
CA GLY A 135 -3.58 -16.80 10.23
C GLY A 135 -2.71 -16.00 9.28
N TYR A 136 -3.28 -15.09 8.48
CA TYR A 136 -2.50 -14.22 7.61
C TYR A 136 -1.71 -13.17 8.39
N PHE A 137 -0.48 -12.92 7.95
CA PHE A 137 0.28 -11.75 8.34
C PHE A 137 -0.03 -10.61 7.38
N VAL A 138 -0.62 -9.52 7.90
CA VAL A 138 -1.09 -8.40 7.08
C VAL A 138 -0.11 -7.25 7.13
N THR A 139 0.42 -6.86 5.97
CA THR A 139 1.34 -5.74 5.79
C THR A 139 0.69 -4.65 4.95
N LEU A 140 0.71 -3.41 5.45
CA LEU A 140 0.23 -2.23 4.75
C LEU A 140 1.40 -1.41 4.22
N LEU A 141 1.44 -1.17 2.91
CA LEU A 141 2.38 -0.29 2.23
C LEU A 141 1.60 0.93 1.72
N TYR A 142 1.79 2.08 2.35
CA TYR A 142 1.06 3.30 2.02
C TYR A 142 1.95 4.29 1.27
N PHE A 143 1.60 4.58 0.02
CA PHE A 143 2.27 5.58 -0.82
C PHE A 143 1.59 6.93 -0.65
N TRP A 144 2.29 7.85 -0.01
CA TRP A 144 1.82 9.18 0.30
C TRP A 144 2.33 10.21 -0.70
N LEU A 145 1.52 11.26 -0.91
CA LEU A 145 1.88 12.50 -1.58
C LEU A 145 1.60 13.67 -0.62
N PRO A 146 2.40 14.75 -0.63
CA PRO A 146 2.20 15.89 0.28
C PRO A 146 0.87 16.61 0.12
N THR A 147 0.32 16.68 -1.11
CA THR A 147 -0.90 17.43 -1.40
C THR A 147 -1.82 16.68 -2.36
N PRO A 148 -3.14 16.92 -2.29
CA PRO A 148 -4.08 16.41 -3.28
C PRO A 148 -3.90 17.04 -4.66
N GLU A 149 -3.31 18.25 -4.74
CA GLU A 149 -2.97 18.93 -5.98
C GLU A 149 -1.96 18.13 -6.79
N GLN A 150 -0.88 17.66 -6.16
CA GLN A 150 0.10 16.81 -6.81
C GLN A 150 -0.52 15.49 -7.30
N ALA A 151 -1.46 14.93 -6.54
CA ALA A 151 -2.21 13.76 -6.97
C ALA A 151 -3.03 14.04 -8.25
N ILE A 152 -3.69 15.21 -8.32
CA ILE A 152 -4.47 15.66 -9.48
C ILE A 152 -3.57 15.87 -10.69
N GLU A 153 -2.44 16.55 -10.55
CA GLU A 153 -1.46 16.77 -11.61
C GLU A 153 -0.95 15.46 -12.21
N ARG A 154 -0.58 14.48 -11.35
CA ARG A 154 -0.13 13.16 -11.82
C ARG A 154 -1.22 12.36 -12.53
N VAL A 155 -2.47 12.48 -12.08
CA VAL A 155 -3.60 11.88 -12.78
C VAL A 155 -3.80 12.56 -14.13
N ALA A 156 -3.71 13.88 -14.22
CA ALA A 156 -3.82 14.63 -15.48
C ALA A 156 -2.72 14.24 -16.48
N THR A 157 -1.47 14.12 -16.04
CA THR A 157 -0.35 13.63 -16.86
C THR A 157 -0.65 12.22 -17.40
N ARG A 158 -1.05 11.30 -16.54
CA ARG A 158 -1.43 9.94 -16.93
C ARG A 158 -2.57 9.93 -17.98
N VAL A 159 -3.55 10.82 -17.84
CA VAL A 159 -4.65 10.95 -18.82
C VAL A 159 -4.13 11.44 -20.18
N SER A 160 -3.18 12.37 -20.22
CA SER A 160 -2.54 12.82 -21.48
C SER A 160 -1.77 11.67 -22.18
N GLU A 161 -1.36 10.65 -21.43
CA GLU A 161 -0.69 9.44 -21.92
C GLU A 161 -1.67 8.30 -22.25
N GLY A 162 -2.98 8.58 -22.27
CA GLY A 162 -4.03 7.60 -22.59
C GLY A 162 -4.58 6.83 -21.39
N GLY A 163 -4.26 7.25 -20.17
CA GLY A 163 -4.81 6.67 -18.95
C GLY A 163 -6.22 7.16 -18.61
N HIS A 164 -6.82 6.48 -17.65
CA HIS A 164 -8.18 6.77 -17.17
C HIS A 164 -8.25 8.08 -16.38
N ASN A 165 -9.28 8.88 -16.66
CA ASN A 165 -9.55 10.14 -15.93
C ASN A 165 -10.31 9.88 -14.62
N ILE A 166 -9.96 10.64 -13.60
CA ILE A 166 -10.67 10.66 -12.32
C ILE A 166 -10.99 12.12 -11.98
N PRO A 167 -12.25 12.48 -11.71
CA PRO A 167 -12.61 13.85 -11.34
C PRO A 167 -11.81 14.36 -10.13
N SER A 168 -11.40 15.62 -10.19
CA SER A 168 -10.53 16.21 -9.15
C SER A 168 -11.17 16.23 -7.76
N ASP A 169 -12.48 16.41 -7.66
CA ASP A 169 -13.23 16.34 -6.40
C ASP A 169 -13.20 14.93 -5.79
N VAL A 170 -13.25 13.90 -6.65
CA VAL A 170 -13.11 12.50 -6.22
C VAL A 170 -11.70 12.23 -5.71
N ILE A 171 -10.67 12.76 -6.38
CA ILE A 171 -9.27 12.61 -5.94
C ILE A 171 -9.09 13.27 -4.57
N ARG A 172 -9.54 14.52 -4.39
CA ARG A 172 -9.46 15.23 -3.10
C ARG A 172 -10.16 14.47 -1.98
N ARG A 173 -11.38 14.02 -2.22
CA ARG A 173 -12.15 13.22 -1.24
C ARG A 173 -11.44 11.93 -0.88
N ARG A 174 -10.91 11.20 -1.88
CA ARG A 174 -10.17 9.94 -1.64
C ARG A 174 -8.86 10.18 -0.92
N TYR A 175 -8.16 11.27 -1.22
CA TYR A 175 -6.94 11.68 -0.55
C TYR A 175 -7.20 11.90 0.95
N ALA A 176 -8.14 12.77 1.29
CA ALA A 176 -8.49 13.08 2.67
C ALA A 176 -8.94 11.84 3.46
N ASN A 177 -9.91 11.08 2.90
CA ASN A 177 -10.40 9.87 3.54
C ASN A 177 -9.32 8.78 3.67
N GLY A 178 -8.42 8.67 2.69
CA GLY A 178 -7.34 7.70 2.70
C GLY A 178 -6.37 7.94 3.86
N ILE A 179 -5.92 9.17 4.06
CA ILE A 179 -5.03 9.53 5.17
C ILE A 179 -5.71 9.34 6.52
N LYS A 180 -6.96 9.78 6.65
CA LYS A 180 -7.74 9.58 7.87
C LYS A 180 -7.88 8.10 8.23
N ASN A 181 -8.30 7.31 7.27
CA ASN A 181 -8.48 5.87 7.49
C ASN A 181 -7.15 5.17 7.75
N LEU A 182 -6.05 5.60 7.11
CA LEU A 182 -4.71 5.09 7.37
C LEU A 182 -4.41 5.10 8.87
N THR A 183 -4.51 6.27 9.50
CA THR A 183 -4.10 6.48 10.89
C THR A 183 -5.10 5.94 11.91
N ILE A 184 -6.40 6.04 11.63
CA ILE A 184 -7.46 5.69 12.60
C ILE A 184 -7.88 4.22 12.50
N LEU A 185 -7.88 3.64 11.28
CA LEU A 185 -8.46 2.32 11.05
C LEU A 185 -7.44 1.26 10.69
N TYR A 186 -6.51 1.56 9.77
CA TYR A 186 -5.70 0.50 9.16
C TYR A 186 -4.37 0.26 9.86
N THR A 187 -3.61 1.30 10.27
CA THR A 187 -2.39 1.08 11.05
C THR A 187 -2.66 0.32 12.34
N PRO A 188 -3.77 0.57 13.10
CA PRO A 188 -4.04 -0.17 14.32
C PRO A 188 -4.29 -1.67 14.14
N ILE A 189 -4.81 -2.08 12.99
CA ILE A 189 -5.18 -3.49 12.75
C ILE A 189 -4.13 -4.28 11.96
N CYS A 190 -3.31 -3.60 11.12
CA CYS A 190 -2.27 -4.28 10.34
C CYS A 190 -1.13 -4.80 11.25
N ASN A 191 -0.59 -5.98 10.95
CA ASN A 191 0.54 -6.54 11.71
C ASN A 191 1.78 -5.68 11.55
N PHE A 192 2.03 -5.19 10.33
CA PHE A 192 3.09 -4.27 10.00
C PHE A 192 2.61 -3.22 9.01
N TRP A 193 3.16 -2.00 9.06
CA TRP A 193 2.87 -0.94 8.12
C TRP A 193 4.10 -0.08 7.83
N THR A 194 4.17 0.42 6.61
CA THR A 194 5.18 1.40 6.18
C THR A 194 4.50 2.48 5.36
N ILE A 195 4.86 3.72 5.65
CA ILE A 195 4.45 4.90 4.88
C ILE A 195 5.64 5.36 4.05
N TYR A 196 5.42 5.52 2.76
CA TYR A 196 6.41 5.98 1.80
C TYR A 196 6.03 7.36 1.27
N ASP A 197 6.98 8.27 1.20
CA ASP A 197 6.87 9.49 0.39
C ASP A 197 7.27 9.16 -1.05
N ASN A 198 6.31 9.30 -1.95
CA ASN A 198 6.49 9.13 -3.39
C ASN A 198 6.26 10.46 -4.14
N SER A 199 6.58 11.59 -3.50
CA SER A 199 6.35 12.92 -4.07
C SER A 199 7.32 13.29 -5.18
N SER A 200 8.56 12.78 -5.13
CA SER A 200 9.55 13.04 -6.17
C SER A 200 9.37 12.10 -7.35
N ALA A 201 9.46 12.65 -8.57
CA ALA A 201 9.39 11.86 -9.80
C ALA A 201 10.75 11.22 -10.16
N ASP A 202 11.84 11.88 -9.76
CA ASP A 202 13.22 11.56 -10.16
C ASP A 202 14.08 11.02 -9.01
N GLU A 203 13.55 10.99 -7.79
CA GLU A 203 14.25 10.53 -6.60
C GLU A 203 13.70 9.17 -6.10
N GLU A 204 14.49 8.57 -5.21
CA GLU A 204 14.08 7.37 -4.47
C GLU A 204 12.77 7.58 -3.70
N ILE A 205 11.95 6.53 -3.67
CA ILE A 205 10.82 6.48 -2.75
C ILE A 205 11.37 6.39 -1.33
N LYS A 206 11.07 7.40 -0.50
CA LYS A 206 11.61 7.52 0.86
C LYS A 206 10.65 6.94 1.88
N ILE A 207 11.19 6.27 2.89
CA ILE A 207 10.39 5.89 4.06
C ILE A 207 10.08 7.16 4.87
N VAL A 208 8.82 7.35 5.23
CA VAL A 208 8.40 8.37 6.19
C VAL A 208 8.41 7.79 7.60
N ALA A 209 7.73 6.67 7.77
CA ALA A 209 7.66 5.97 9.05
C ALA A 209 7.23 4.51 8.84
N SER A 210 7.51 3.68 9.84
CA SER A 210 7.03 2.30 9.90
C SER A 210 6.66 1.89 11.33
N GLY A 211 5.84 0.84 11.44
CA GLY A 211 5.42 0.37 12.74
C GLY A 211 4.61 -0.93 12.71
N GLU A 212 4.20 -1.37 13.89
CA GLU A 212 3.37 -2.54 14.12
C GLU A 212 2.13 -2.13 14.89
N LYS A 213 0.95 -2.37 14.31
CA LYS A 213 -0.33 -1.96 14.91
C LYS A 213 -0.29 -0.49 15.36
N ASN A 214 -0.57 -0.21 16.62
CA ASN A 214 -0.55 1.14 17.22
C ASN A 214 0.85 1.65 17.59
N ILE A 215 1.91 0.89 17.34
CA ILE A 215 3.27 1.23 17.75
C ILE A 215 4.04 1.70 16.53
N THR A 216 4.49 2.96 16.55
CA THR A 216 5.46 3.47 15.59
C THR A 216 6.86 3.03 16.02
N ILE A 217 7.53 2.26 15.17
CA ILE A 217 8.86 1.71 15.46
C ILE A 217 9.95 2.66 14.97
N HIS A 218 9.75 3.24 13.78
CA HIS A 218 10.72 4.09 13.13
C HIS A 218 10.06 5.29 12.47
N VAL A 219 10.69 6.47 12.57
CA VAL A 219 10.29 7.70 11.87
C VAL A 219 11.55 8.26 11.23
N GLU A 220 11.61 8.26 9.91
CA GLU A 220 12.73 8.81 9.14
C GLU A 220 12.47 10.26 8.77
N ASP A 221 11.24 10.60 8.36
CA ASP A 221 10.80 11.97 8.10
C ASP A 221 9.73 12.40 9.10
N ALA A 222 10.17 13.07 10.15
CA ALA A 222 9.30 13.55 11.23
C ALA A 222 8.32 14.64 10.77
N LEU A 223 8.67 15.44 9.75
CA LEU A 223 7.80 16.49 9.25
C LEU A 223 6.64 15.88 8.46
N SER A 224 6.92 15.03 7.50
CA SER A 224 5.89 14.32 6.73
C SER A 224 5.03 13.43 7.62
N TYR A 225 5.62 12.74 8.59
CA TYR A 225 4.86 11.92 9.54
C TYR A 225 3.89 12.76 10.38
N LYS A 226 4.30 13.94 10.82
CA LYS A 226 3.44 14.89 11.55
C LYS A 226 2.30 15.41 10.66
N LEU A 227 2.55 15.71 9.39
CA LEU A 227 1.51 16.12 8.43
C LEU A 227 0.46 15.01 8.26
N ILE A 228 0.88 13.77 8.16
CA ILE A 228 -0.01 12.61 8.00
C ILE A 228 -0.84 12.38 9.27
N THR A 229 -0.21 12.38 10.44
CA THR A 229 -0.89 12.04 11.70
C THR A 229 -1.78 13.14 12.24
N ASN A 230 -1.57 14.40 11.84
CA ASN A 230 -2.38 15.54 12.23
C ASN A 230 -3.33 16.04 11.13
N TYR A 231 -3.45 15.31 10.02
CA TYR A 231 -4.16 15.76 8.80
C TYR A 231 -5.59 16.27 9.02
N GLU A 232 -6.27 15.93 10.10
CA GLU A 232 -7.63 16.39 10.41
C GLU A 232 -7.72 17.22 11.68
N ARG A 233 -6.62 17.66 12.25
CA ARG A 233 -6.62 18.50 13.45
C ARG A 233 -6.62 19.99 13.13
N ASP A 234 -6.45 20.33 11.85
CA ASP A 234 -6.57 21.66 11.27
C ASP A 234 -7.84 21.77 10.40
#